data_7de5570c069c7f31dc38826600b2456a
#
_entry.id   7de5570c069c7f31dc38826600b2456a
#
_cell.length_a   1.000
_cell.length_b   1.000
_cell.length_c   1.000
_cell.angle_alpha   90.00
_cell.angle_beta   90.00
_cell.angle_gamma   90.00
#
_symmetry.space_group_name_H-M   'P 1'
#
loop_
_entity.id
_entity.type
_entity.pdbx_description
1 polymer ?
#
loop_
_entity_poly.entity_id
_entity_poly.type
_entity_poly.pdbx_seq_one_letter_code
_entity_poly.pdbx_strand_id
1 'polypeptide(L)'
;MRKIISPCGFHCIKVNHLGVWFSEQEILKDVNLHMHCGSLNAIIGKNGAGKSTLLKLLSRVTSPTTGAIRARGRIASLLEVGTGFHPELTGRENIYMNGSIMGMTRHEISHKLDEIVDFAGVKRYVDTPVKRYSSGMTVRLGFAVAAFLEPEILVVDEVLAVGDAEFQKKAIGKMQDVSKGEGRTVLFVSHNMGSMQRLCSRGVLLENGKVKYMGSISDTIRTYQSDEIIQNSFEGTDGNKQILYLKKASVSSSDGNIFYNSSTIKIEFEICVKKHIPSLVIGFNLYSIFQYPLARADYNDENKKTSLEPGSYHFTFEIPPYTLSNGEYKIVFDVAERNVKCYTTKKSQLTFNVLQGEDCFGNVFAEDIPIKSSLIRENWLKEIKTY
;
A
#
# COMPACT_ATOMS: atom_id res chain seq x y z
N MET A 1 -31.35 -23.19 -10.35
CA MET A 1 -30.08 -23.94 -10.45
C MET A 1 -29.18 -23.55 -9.28
N ARG A 2 -28.99 -24.40 -8.28
CA ARG A 2 -28.04 -24.20 -7.20
C ARG A 2 -26.63 -24.33 -7.78
N LYS A 3 -25.84 -23.25 -7.86
CA LYS A 3 -24.41 -23.36 -8.12
C LYS A 3 -23.81 -24.24 -7.02
N ILE A 4 -23.37 -25.40 -7.41
CA ILE A 4 -22.57 -26.31 -6.58
C ILE A 4 -21.25 -25.53 -6.38
N ILE A 5 -21.11 -24.91 -5.19
CA ILE A 5 -19.84 -24.36 -4.75
C ILE A 5 -18.95 -25.59 -4.53
N SER A 6 -17.96 -25.78 -5.37
CA SER A 6 -16.97 -26.85 -5.20
C SER A 6 -16.44 -26.79 -3.76
N PRO A 7 -16.31 -27.91 -3.07
CA PRO A 7 -15.83 -27.94 -1.70
C PRO A 7 -14.43 -27.28 -1.70
N CYS A 8 -14.29 -26.22 -0.90
CA CYS A 8 -13.00 -25.57 -0.72
C CYS A 8 -11.99 -26.62 -0.25
N GLY A 9 -10.84 -26.69 -0.91
CA GLY A 9 -9.76 -27.63 -0.57
C GLY A 9 -9.30 -27.51 0.89
N PHE A 10 -8.19 -28.11 1.23
CA PHE A 10 -7.84 -28.49 2.60
C PHE A 10 -7.60 -27.35 3.60
N HIS A 11 -7.29 -26.10 3.16
CA HIS A 11 -6.85 -25.01 4.06
C HIS A 11 -7.60 -23.71 3.80
N CYS A 12 -8.69 -23.46 4.51
CA CYS A 12 -9.51 -22.25 4.34
C CYS A 12 -9.94 -21.64 5.68
N ILE A 13 -10.25 -20.34 5.63
CA ILE A 13 -10.88 -19.61 6.74
C ILE A 13 -12.30 -19.24 6.34
N LYS A 14 -13.25 -19.57 7.19
CA LYS A 14 -14.63 -19.15 7.06
C LYS A 14 -15.06 -18.38 8.30
N VAL A 15 -15.51 -17.16 8.10
CA VAL A 15 -16.01 -16.25 9.14
C VAL A 15 -17.49 -16.08 8.91
N ASN A 16 -18.30 -16.31 9.97
CA ASN A 16 -19.75 -16.22 9.90
C ASN A 16 -20.25 -15.29 11.02
N HIS A 17 -20.98 -14.25 10.65
CA HIS A 17 -21.66 -13.31 11.54
C HIS A 17 -20.77 -12.77 12.66
N LEU A 18 -19.49 -12.49 12.34
CA LEU A 18 -18.50 -12.08 13.33
C LEU A 18 -18.76 -10.65 13.77
N GLY A 19 -18.96 -10.48 15.07
CA GLY A 19 -19.07 -9.17 15.71
C GLY A 19 -18.11 -9.06 16.89
N VAL A 20 -17.57 -7.84 17.10
CA VAL A 20 -16.67 -7.52 18.21
C VAL A 20 -17.00 -6.18 18.80
N TRP A 21 -17.14 -6.18 20.11
CA TRP A 21 -17.40 -4.99 20.91
C TRP A 21 -16.22 -4.76 21.87
N PHE A 22 -15.81 -3.51 21.99
CA PHE A 22 -14.93 -3.07 23.06
C PHE A 22 -15.68 -2.00 23.85
N SER A 23 -16.00 -2.30 25.11
CA SER A 23 -16.90 -1.50 25.93
C SER A 23 -18.24 -1.28 25.21
N GLU A 24 -18.61 -0.07 24.86
CA GLU A 24 -19.86 0.26 24.16
C GLU A 24 -19.70 0.43 22.64
N GLN A 25 -18.48 0.31 22.13
CA GLN A 25 -18.20 0.52 20.70
C GLN A 25 -18.11 -0.79 19.93
N GLU A 26 -18.95 -0.92 18.91
CA GLU A 26 -18.90 -2.04 17.96
C GLU A 26 -17.84 -1.77 16.89
N ILE A 27 -16.77 -2.58 16.91
CA ILE A 27 -15.64 -2.44 15.99
C ILE A 27 -15.82 -3.30 14.73
N LEU A 28 -16.33 -4.52 14.88
CA LEU A 28 -16.69 -5.38 13.75
C LEU A 28 -18.17 -5.72 13.81
N LYS A 29 -18.83 -5.64 12.66
CA LYS A 29 -20.28 -5.66 12.52
C LYS A 29 -20.70 -6.69 11.48
N ASP A 30 -21.16 -7.86 11.95
CA ASP A 30 -21.67 -8.92 11.08
C ASP A 30 -20.73 -9.28 9.91
N VAL A 31 -19.44 -9.45 10.21
CA VAL A 31 -18.43 -9.77 9.19
C VAL A 31 -18.62 -11.20 8.72
N ASN A 32 -18.86 -11.36 7.43
CA ASN A 32 -19.00 -12.64 6.75
C ASN A 32 -17.97 -12.70 5.61
N LEU A 33 -17.06 -13.69 5.65
CA LEU A 33 -16.06 -13.86 4.60
C LEU A 33 -15.61 -15.32 4.49
N HIS A 34 -15.15 -15.69 3.30
CA HIS A 34 -14.54 -16.99 3.04
C HIS A 34 -13.25 -16.81 2.25
N MET A 35 -12.13 -17.14 2.86
CA MET A 35 -10.81 -17.11 2.25
C MET A 35 -10.45 -18.53 1.79
N HIS A 36 -10.25 -18.67 0.49
CA HIS A 36 -9.98 -19.96 -0.14
C HIS A 36 -8.50 -20.34 0.00
N CYS A 37 -8.24 -21.64 0.01
CA CYS A 37 -6.89 -22.20 0.00
C CYS A 37 -6.11 -21.80 -1.26
N GLY A 38 -4.79 -21.71 -1.13
CA GLY A 38 -3.89 -21.42 -2.23
C GLY A 38 -3.98 -19.99 -2.76
N SER A 39 -4.47 -19.04 -1.95
CA SER A 39 -4.63 -17.65 -2.35
C SER A 39 -3.95 -16.68 -1.39
N LEU A 40 -3.32 -15.67 -1.96
CA LEU A 40 -2.87 -14.48 -1.25
C LEU A 40 -4.03 -13.49 -1.20
N ASN A 41 -4.55 -13.23 0.00
CA ASN A 41 -5.69 -12.37 0.22
C ASN A 41 -5.23 -11.08 0.91
N ALA A 42 -5.52 -9.93 0.32
CA ALA A 42 -5.31 -8.62 0.93
C ALA A 42 -6.51 -8.22 1.78
N ILE A 43 -6.27 -7.63 2.94
CA ILE A 43 -7.30 -6.94 3.73
C ILE A 43 -7.00 -5.45 3.64
N ILE A 44 -7.94 -4.71 3.05
CA ILE A 44 -7.84 -3.28 2.75
C ILE A 44 -8.88 -2.51 3.56
N GLY A 45 -8.62 -1.27 3.89
CA GLY A 45 -9.55 -0.37 4.56
C GLY A 45 -8.86 0.82 5.22
N LYS A 46 -9.60 1.88 5.50
CA LYS A 46 -9.10 3.07 6.20
C LYS A 46 -8.65 2.74 7.63
N ASN A 47 -7.91 3.64 8.27
CA ASN A 47 -7.61 3.51 9.69
C ASN A 47 -8.92 3.48 10.49
N GLY A 48 -9.02 2.57 11.46
CA GLY A 48 -10.26 2.36 12.22
C GLY A 48 -11.29 1.44 11.52
N ALA A 49 -11.06 0.92 10.33
CA ALA A 49 -11.98 0.01 9.65
C ALA A 49 -12.13 -1.38 10.29
N GLY A 50 -11.31 -1.71 11.30
CA GLY A 50 -11.36 -2.99 11.99
C GLY A 50 -10.34 -4.04 11.52
N LYS A 51 -9.39 -3.67 10.63
CA LYS A 51 -8.38 -4.60 10.08
C LYS A 51 -7.57 -5.31 11.16
N SER A 52 -6.91 -4.55 12.05
CA SER A 52 -6.07 -5.13 13.12
C SER A 52 -6.90 -5.95 14.10
N THR A 53 -8.15 -5.58 14.37
CA THR A 53 -9.07 -6.37 15.19
C THR A 53 -9.39 -7.69 14.53
N LEU A 54 -9.71 -7.69 13.23
CA LEU A 54 -9.96 -8.91 12.48
C LEU A 54 -8.72 -9.83 12.48
N LEU A 55 -7.52 -9.29 12.29
CA LEU A 55 -6.28 -10.07 12.35
C LEU A 55 -6.06 -10.71 13.73
N LYS A 56 -6.27 -9.96 14.84
CA LYS A 56 -6.15 -10.49 16.21
C LYS A 56 -7.13 -11.64 16.47
N LEU A 57 -8.34 -11.56 15.93
CA LEU A 57 -9.33 -12.63 16.01
C LEU A 57 -8.91 -13.88 15.22
N LEU A 58 -8.45 -13.67 13.97
CA LEU A 58 -7.95 -14.75 13.12
C LEU A 58 -6.73 -15.43 13.74
N SER A 59 -5.86 -14.66 14.39
CA SER A 59 -4.67 -15.17 15.10
C SER A 59 -4.98 -15.73 16.51
N ARG A 60 -6.25 -15.74 16.92
CA ARG A 60 -6.70 -16.23 18.25
C ARG A 60 -6.12 -15.46 19.44
N VAL A 61 -5.64 -14.24 19.24
CA VAL A 61 -5.20 -13.34 20.32
C VAL A 61 -6.39 -12.79 21.09
N THR A 62 -7.53 -12.64 20.42
CA THR A 62 -8.79 -12.16 21.01
C THR A 62 -9.93 -13.05 20.55
N SER A 63 -10.96 -13.17 21.41
CA SER A 63 -12.19 -13.91 21.07
C SER A 63 -13.26 -12.97 20.51
N PRO A 64 -14.11 -13.44 19.59
CA PRO A 64 -15.23 -12.67 19.08
C PRO A 64 -16.32 -12.54 20.16
N THR A 65 -17.08 -11.42 20.12
CA THR A 65 -18.25 -11.25 20.96
C THR A 65 -19.45 -12.04 20.41
N THR A 66 -19.63 -12.05 19.09
CA THR A 66 -20.67 -12.83 18.41
C THR A 66 -20.10 -13.50 17.18
N GLY A 67 -20.81 -14.52 16.66
CA GLY A 67 -20.42 -15.24 15.47
C GLY A 67 -19.33 -16.28 15.70
N ALA A 68 -18.74 -16.78 14.61
CA ALA A 68 -17.73 -17.83 14.67
C ALA A 68 -16.71 -17.74 13.55
N ILE A 69 -15.48 -18.11 13.87
CA ILE A 69 -14.39 -18.31 12.92
C ILE A 69 -14.09 -19.80 12.86
N ARG A 70 -14.11 -20.36 11.66
CA ARG A 70 -13.72 -21.74 11.40
C ARG A 70 -12.53 -21.74 10.47
N ALA A 71 -11.42 -22.31 10.92
CA ALA A 71 -10.22 -22.50 10.13
C ALA A 71 -9.87 -23.98 10.01
N ARG A 72 -9.41 -24.40 8.86
CA ARG A 72 -8.83 -25.72 8.63
C ARG A 72 -7.34 -25.56 8.40
N GLY A 73 -6.53 -26.07 9.33
CA GLY A 73 -5.07 -25.93 9.34
C GLY A 73 -4.57 -25.07 10.48
N ARG A 74 -3.24 -25.09 10.67
CA ARG A 74 -2.55 -24.26 11.66
C ARG A 74 -2.52 -22.81 11.16
N ILE A 75 -2.79 -21.87 12.06
CA ILE A 75 -2.69 -20.46 11.79
C ILE A 75 -1.43 -19.95 12.48
N ALA A 76 -0.49 -19.41 11.70
CA ALA A 76 0.62 -18.64 12.24
C ALA A 76 0.44 -17.16 11.91
N SER A 77 0.82 -16.32 12.86
CA SER A 77 0.68 -14.88 12.73
C SER A 77 2.05 -14.19 12.81
N LEU A 78 2.30 -13.32 11.86
CA LEU A 78 3.44 -12.40 11.86
C LEU A 78 3.10 -11.03 12.49
N LEU A 79 2.00 -10.92 13.23
CA LEU A 79 1.58 -9.68 13.88
C LEU A 79 2.62 -9.14 14.87
N GLU A 80 3.43 -10.02 15.42
CA GLU A 80 4.36 -9.73 16.51
C GLU A 80 5.76 -10.28 16.21
N VAL A 81 6.28 -10.05 15.00
CA VAL A 81 7.64 -10.50 14.64
C VAL A 81 8.67 -9.89 15.57
N GLY A 82 9.40 -10.78 16.27
CA GLY A 82 10.45 -10.37 17.20
C GLY A 82 10.00 -10.07 18.63
N THR A 83 8.69 -10.04 18.94
CA THR A 83 8.20 -9.78 20.31
C THR A 83 8.37 -10.97 21.25
N GLY A 84 8.67 -12.14 20.76
CA GLY A 84 8.89 -13.36 21.56
C GLY A 84 10.38 -13.69 21.79
N PHE A 85 11.31 -12.84 21.38
CA PHE A 85 12.72 -13.15 21.58
C PHE A 85 13.18 -12.83 23.01
N HIS A 86 13.83 -13.79 23.63
CA HIS A 86 14.43 -13.58 24.93
C HIS A 86 15.83 -12.93 24.74
N PRO A 87 16.06 -11.75 25.32
CA PRO A 87 17.28 -10.97 25.06
C PRO A 87 18.58 -11.67 25.49
N GLU A 88 18.53 -12.49 26.52
CA GLU A 88 19.71 -13.22 27.05
C GLU A 88 20.02 -14.47 26.25
N LEU A 89 19.07 -15.03 25.50
CA LEU A 89 19.28 -16.20 24.67
C LEU A 89 19.99 -15.81 23.36
N THR A 90 20.77 -16.74 22.82
CA THR A 90 21.39 -16.62 21.51
C THR A 90 20.35 -16.61 20.38
N GLY A 91 20.75 -16.19 19.18
CA GLY A 91 19.89 -16.30 18.00
C GLY A 91 19.40 -17.72 17.75
N ARG A 92 20.29 -18.69 17.90
CA ARG A 92 19.96 -20.14 17.77
C ARG A 92 18.89 -20.56 18.77
N GLU A 93 19.09 -20.27 20.05
CA GLU A 93 18.12 -20.62 21.10
C GLU A 93 16.77 -19.92 20.88
N ASN A 94 16.77 -18.68 20.44
CA ASN A 94 15.56 -17.95 20.08
C ASN A 94 14.84 -18.56 18.86
N ILE A 95 15.58 -19.09 17.87
CA ILE A 95 14.96 -19.82 16.74
C ILE A 95 14.19 -21.05 17.28
N TYR A 96 14.82 -21.83 18.15
CA TYR A 96 14.16 -23.01 18.75
C TYR A 96 12.94 -22.61 19.60
N MET A 97 13.09 -21.60 20.45
CA MET A 97 12.04 -21.11 21.32
C MET A 97 10.85 -20.59 20.50
N ASN A 98 11.09 -19.67 19.57
CA ASN A 98 10.04 -19.10 18.73
C ASN A 98 9.41 -20.12 17.79
N GLY A 99 10.21 -20.98 17.16
CA GLY A 99 9.71 -22.06 16.32
C GLY A 99 8.76 -22.98 17.10
N SER A 100 9.11 -23.31 18.36
CA SER A 100 8.26 -24.12 19.23
C SER A 100 6.96 -23.40 19.64
N ILE A 101 7.03 -22.11 19.98
CA ILE A 101 5.85 -21.27 20.28
C ILE A 101 4.89 -21.24 19.08
N MET A 102 5.44 -21.19 17.88
CA MET A 102 4.67 -21.17 16.63
C MET A 102 4.23 -22.56 16.17
N GLY A 103 4.51 -23.64 16.94
CA GLY A 103 4.03 -24.99 16.71
C GLY A 103 4.93 -25.89 15.85
N MET A 104 6.20 -25.52 15.60
CA MET A 104 7.19 -26.40 15.00
C MET A 104 7.70 -27.41 16.01
N THR A 105 7.91 -28.63 15.58
CA THR A 105 8.64 -29.63 16.36
C THR A 105 10.15 -29.31 16.36
N ARG A 106 10.87 -29.78 17.38
CA ARG A 106 12.32 -29.60 17.45
C ARG A 106 13.05 -30.18 16.24
N HIS A 107 12.55 -31.25 15.67
CA HIS A 107 13.09 -31.88 14.47
C HIS A 107 12.92 -30.97 13.23
N GLU A 108 11.73 -30.40 13.02
CA GLU A 108 11.48 -29.44 11.94
C GLU A 108 12.37 -28.22 12.04
N ILE A 109 12.53 -27.67 13.27
CA ILE A 109 13.40 -26.51 13.50
C ILE A 109 14.86 -26.86 13.16
N SER A 110 15.35 -28.03 13.65
CA SER A 110 16.73 -28.45 13.38
C SER A 110 17.01 -28.62 11.89
N HIS A 111 16.05 -29.12 11.14
CA HIS A 111 16.18 -29.36 9.70
C HIS A 111 16.21 -28.04 8.89
N LYS A 112 15.61 -26.99 9.39
CA LYS A 112 15.50 -25.66 8.74
C LYS A 112 16.43 -24.61 9.32
N LEU A 113 17.17 -24.97 10.35
CA LEU A 113 17.99 -24.01 11.11
C LEU A 113 18.95 -23.21 10.21
N ASP A 114 19.68 -23.90 9.36
CA ASP A 114 20.68 -23.28 8.50
C ASP A 114 20.03 -22.37 7.46
N GLU A 115 18.90 -22.80 6.88
CA GLU A 115 18.12 -21.99 5.94
C GLU A 115 17.56 -20.72 6.61
N ILE A 116 17.04 -20.83 7.84
CA ILE A 116 16.55 -19.68 8.63
C ILE A 116 17.68 -18.69 8.89
N VAL A 117 18.84 -19.18 9.32
CA VAL A 117 20.00 -18.37 9.65
C VAL A 117 20.56 -17.65 8.42
N ASP A 118 20.69 -18.37 7.30
CA ASP A 118 21.18 -17.83 6.04
C ASP A 118 20.19 -16.80 5.45
N PHE A 119 18.89 -17.08 5.50
CA PHE A 119 17.85 -16.14 5.06
C PHE A 119 17.87 -14.84 5.88
N ALA A 120 17.98 -14.95 7.20
CA ALA A 120 18.06 -13.80 8.10
C ALA A 120 19.38 -13.01 7.93
N GLY A 121 20.41 -13.63 7.36
CA GLY A 121 21.73 -13.03 7.22
C GLY A 121 22.47 -12.84 8.54
N VAL A 122 22.20 -13.70 9.54
CA VAL A 122 22.77 -13.58 10.90
C VAL A 122 23.78 -14.67 11.24
N LYS A 123 24.30 -15.40 10.25
CA LYS A 123 25.21 -16.56 10.44
C LYS A 123 26.37 -16.29 11.39
N ARG A 124 27.00 -15.11 11.28
CA ARG A 124 28.13 -14.71 12.13
C ARG A 124 27.76 -14.48 13.59
N TYR A 125 26.48 -14.24 13.86
CA TYR A 125 25.98 -13.81 15.17
C TYR A 125 25.00 -14.79 15.78
N VAL A 126 24.74 -15.95 15.12
CA VAL A 126 23.69 -16.90 15.54
C VAL A 126 23.87 -17.40 16.97
N ASP A 127 25.11 -17.55 17.43
CA ASP A 127 25.49 -18.00 18.78
C ASP A 127 25.78 -16.82 19.73
N THR A 128 25.40 -15.59 19.34
CA THR A 128 25.49 -14.39 20.18
C THR A 128 24.11 -14.06 20.79
N PRO A 129 24.04 -13.62 22.07
CA PRO A 129 22.77 -13.19 22.68
C PRO A 129 22.08 -12.08 21.89
N VAL A 130 20.75 -12.18 21.72
CA VAL A 130 19.95 -11.27 20.88
C VAL A 130 19.98 -9.83 21.39
N LYS A 131 20.22 -9.60 22.67
CA LYS A 131 20.43 -8.23 23.22
C LYS A 131 21.57 -7.46 22.53
N ARG A 132 22.49 -8.15 21.83
CA ARG A 132 23.57 -7.55 21.05
C ARG A 132 23.24 -7.39 19.56
N TYR A 133 22.04 -7.80 19.14
CA TYR A 133 21.59 -7.64 17.77
C TYR A 133 21.13 -6.18 17.54
N SER A 134 21.27 -5.72 16.31
CA SER A 134 20.54 -4.51 15.90
C SER A 134 19.04 -4.83 15.78
N SER A 135 18.20 -3.80 15.88
CA SER A 135 16.76 -3.96 15.67
C SER A 135 16.43 -4.65 14.33
N GLY A 136 17.16 -4.29 13.26
CA GLY A 136 17.02 -4.92 11.96
C GLY A 136 17.38 -6.40 11.95
N MET A 137 18.43 -6.82 12.67
CA MET A 137 18.81 -8.24 12.80
C MET A 137 17.73 -9.04 13.54
N THR A 138 17.20 -8.50 14.64
CA THR A 138 16.15 -9.14 15.43
C THR A 138 14.89 -9.36 14.58
N VAL A 139 14.47 -8.35 13.85
CA VAL A 139 13.26 -8.45 13.02
C VAL A 139 13.49 -9.38 11.82
N ARG A 140 14.65 -9.33 11.15
CA ARG A 140 14.98 -10.27 10.07
C ARG A 140 15.00 -11.72 10.55
N LEU A 141 15.53 -11.97 11.74
CA LEU A 141 15.54 -13.32 12.31
C LEU A 141 14.12 -13.79 12.65
N GLY A 142 13.31 -12.94 13.30
CA GLY A 142 11.91 -13.25 13.60
C GLY A 142 11.08 -13.55 12.35
N PHE A 143 11.26 -12.73 11.31
CA PHE A 143 10.62 -12.97 10.02
C PHE A 143 11.10 -14.29 9.39
N ALA A 144 12.40 -14.58 9.42
CA ALA A 144 12.93 -15.83 8.88
C ALA A 144 12.33 -17.05 9.58
N VAL A 145 12.29 -17.07 10.91
CA VAL A 145 11.65 -18.16 11.66
C VAL A 145 10.22 -18.36 11.18
N ALA A 146 9.45 -17.29 11.09
CA ALA A 146 8.06 -17.36 10.68
C ALA A 146 7.84 -17.70 9.20
N ALA A 147 8.75 -17.28 8.31
CA ALA A 147 8.68 -17.60 6.88
C ALA A 147 9.01 -19.06 6.56
N PHE A 148 9.81 -19.69 7.41
CA PHE A 148 10.16 -21.12 7.31
C PHE A 148 9.28 -22.02 8.16
N LEU A 149 8.41 -21.45 9.00
CA LEU A 149 7.22 -22.15 9.46
C LEU A 149 6.40 -22.56 8.24
N GLU A 150 5.89 -23.73 8.25
CA GLU A 150 5.00 -24.25 7.23
C GLU A 150 3.53 -24.31 7.75
N PRO A 151 2.93 -23.16 8.18
CA PRO A 151 1.53 -23.13 8.54
C PRO A 151 0.70 -23.20 7.27
N GLU A 152 -0.42 -23.84 7.34
CA GLU A 152 -1.39 -23.88 6.25
C GLU A 152 -2.04 -22.50 6.02
N ILE A 153 -2.08 -21.66 7.07
CA ILE A 153 -2.64 -20.31 7.04
C ILE A 153 -1.65 -19.35 7.68
N LEU A 154 -1.20 -18.35 6.93
CA LEU A 154 -0.26 -17.34 7.39
C LEU A 154 -0.92 -15.97 7.40
N VAL A 155 -0.87 -15.30 8.55
CA VAL A 155 -1.36 -13.91 8.73
C VAL A 155 -0.17 -12.97 8.80
N VAL A 156 -0.09 -12.03 7.88
CA VAL A 156 1.01 -11.06 7.73
C VAL A 156 0.47 -9.64 7.86
N ASP A 157 0.97 -8.89 8.84
CA ASP A 157 0.65 -7.47 9.01
C ASP A 157 1.89 -6.64 8.69
N GLU A 158 1.76 -5.53 8.04
CA GLU A 158 2.75 -4.48 7.66
C GLU A 158 4.26 -4.79 7.77
N VAL A 159 4.62 -5.94 8.32
CA VAL A 159 5.98 -6.38 8.67
C VAL A 159 6.89 -6.52 7.44
N LEU A 160 6.33 -6.56 6.22
CA LEU A 160 7.14 -6.58 4.99
C LEU A 160 7.86 -5.24 4.70
N ALA A 161 7.57 -4.19 5.45
CA ALA A 161 8.32 -2.93 5.37
C ALA A 161 9.62 -2.96 6.19
N VAL A 162 9.94 -4.09 6.84
CA VAL A 162 11.09 -4.21 7.76
C VAL A 162 12.33 -4.75 7.04
N GLY A 163 13.48 -4.22 7.44
CA GLY A 163 14.77 -4.55 6.86
C GLY A 163 15.14 -3.63 5.69
N ASP A 164 16.24 -3.94 5.04
CA ASP A 164 16.68 -3.27 3.84
C ASP A 164 15.91 -3.75 2.59
N ALA A 165 16.08 -3.03 1.47
CA ALA A 165 15.37 -3.32 0.22
C ALA A 165 15.68 -4.74 -0.31
N GLU A 166 16.88 -5.27 -0.04
CA GLU A 166 17.29 -6.62 -0.45
C GLU A 166 16.54 -7.68 0.35
N PHE A 167 16.44 -7.50 1.67
CA PHE A 167 15.70 -8.40 2.54
C PHE A 167 14.20 -8.38 2.23
N GLN A 168 13.63 -7.19 2.00
CA GLN A 168 12.23 -7.06 1.58
C GLN A 168 11.94 -7.84 0.30
N LYS A 169 12.83 -7.77 -0.69
CA LYS A 169 12.69 -8.54 -1.94
C LYS A 169 12.75 -10.06 -1.70
N LYS A 170 13.67 -10.52 -0.84
CA LYS A 170 13.75 -11.94 -0.43
C LYS A 170 12.50 -12.40 0.32
N ALA A 171 12.01 -11.57 1.25
CA ALA A 171 10.80 -11.84 2.03
C ALA A 171 9.56 -11.99 1.13
N ILE A 172 9.38 -11.07 0.18
CA ILE A 172 8.31 -11.10 -0.81
C ILE A 172 8.40 -12.37 -1.68
N GLY A 173 9.59 -12.71 -2.18
CA GLY A 173 9.83 -13.94 -2.96
C GLY A 173 9.41 -15.18 -2.18
N LYS A 174 9.87 -15.31 -0.93
CA LYS A 174 9.51 -16.46 -0.07
C LYS A 174 8.00 -16.57 0.16
N MET A 175 7.30 -15.43 0.35
CA MET A 175 5.85 -15.43 0.52
C MET A 175 5.11 -15.90 -0.75
N GLN A 176 5.61 -15.55 -1.94
CA GLN A 176 5.05 -16.01 -3.21
C GLN A 176 5.26 -17.53 -3.39
N ASP A 177 6.43 -18.04 -3.05
CA ASP A 177 6.77 -19.45 -3.14
C ASP A 177 5.87 -20.28 -2.22
N VAL A 178 5.69 -19.83 -0.99
CA VAL A 178 4.79 -20.45 0.01
C VAL A 178 3.35 -20.52 -0.48
N SER A 179 2.87 -19.47 -1.17
CA SER A 179 1.50 -19.46 -1.67
C SER A 179 1.30 -20.34 -2.91
N LYS A 180 2.24 -20.29 -3.87
CA LYS A 180 2.10 -20.97 -5.16
C LYS A 180 2.43 -22.46 -5.10
N GLY A 181 3.43 -22.82 -4.28
CA GLY A 181 3.99 -24.18 -4.26
C GLY A 181 3.17 -25.19 -3.46
N GLU A 182 2.46 -24.78 -2.42
CA GLU A 182 1.92 -25.69 -1.41
C GLU A 182 0.44 -25.46 -1.09
N GLY A 183 -0.24 -24.60 -1.84
CA GLY A 183 -1.68 -24.35 -1.68
C GLY A 183 -2.03 -23.68 -0.35
N ARG A 184 -1.10 -22.95 0.29
CA ARG A 184 -1.32 -22.29 1.57
C ARG A 184 -2.12 -21.01 1.40
N THR A 185 -2.85 -20.64 2.44
CA THR A 185 -3.62 -19.38 2.46
C THR A 185 -2.80 -18.31 3.19
N VAL A 186 -2.56 -17.20 2.51
CA VAL A 186 -1.86 -16.04 3.12
C VAL A 186 -2.84 -14.87 3.20
N LEU A 187 -2.92 -14.27 4.39
CA LEU A 187 -3.62 -13.03 4.63
C LEU A 187 -2.60 -11.91 4.78
N PHE A 188 -2.75 -10.90 3.98
CA PHE A 188 -1.81 -9.79 3.93
C PHE A 188 -2.50 -8.45 4.20
N VAL A 189 -2.02 -7.72 5.20
CA VAL A 189 -2.44 -6.34 5.47
C VAL A 189 -1.28 -5.41 5.22
N SER A 190 -1.48 -4.38 4.42
CA SER A 190 -0.48 -3.35 4.15
C SER A 190 -1.15 -2.05 3.77
N HIS A 191 -0.46 -0.95 3.94
CA HIS A 191 -0.84 0.34 3.38
C HIS A 191 -0.26 0.57 1.97
N ASN A 192 0.63 -0.31 1.50
CA ASN A 192 1.23 -0.21 0.18
C ASN A 192 0.39 -0.98 -0.86
N MET A 193 -0.50 -0.25 -1.55
CA MET A 193 -1.40 -0.82 -2.57
C MET A 193 -0.63 -1.50 -3.71
N GLY A 194 0.52 -0.95 -4.10
CA GLY A 194 1.35 -1.52 -5.15
C GLY A 194 1.96 -2.87 -4.77
N SER A 195 2.35 -3.05 -3.51
CA SER A 195 2.80 -4.36 -3.02
C SER A 195 1.66 -5.36 -2.97
N MET A 196 0.47 -4.93 -2.52
CA MET A 196 -0.72 -5.77 -2.49
C MET A 196 -1.12 -6.24 -3.89
N GLN A 197 -1.12 -5.35 -4.88
CA GLN A 197 -1.47 -5.70 -6.26
C GLN A 197 -0.50 -6.72 -6.86
N ARG A 198 0.79 -6.61 -6.55
CA ARG A 198 1.82 -7.55 -7.06
C ARG A 198 1.78 -8.91 -6.38
N LEU A 199 1.36 -8.96 -5.11
CA LEU A 199 1.42 -10.17 -4.30
C LEU A 199 0.10 -10.90 -4.24
N CYS A 200 -1.01 -10.16 -4.06
CA CYS A 200 -2.30 -10.75 -3.76
C CYS A 200 -3.12 -10.99 -5.04
N SER A 201 -3.88 -12.06 -5.06
CA SER A 201 -4.84 -12.36 -6.13
C SER A 201 -6.24 -11.87 -5.78
N ARG A 202 -6.56 -11.79 -4.49
CA ARG A 202 -7.87 -11.42 -3.97
C ARG A 202 -7.76 -10.33 -2.91
N GLY A 203 -8.84 -9.55 -2.73
CA GLY A 203 -8.92 -8.53 -1.72
C GLY A 203 -10.25 -8.56 -0.98
N VAL A 204 -10.20 -8.15 0.28
CA VAL A 204 -11.35 -7.88 1.16
C VAL A 204 -11.25 -6.44 1.60
N LEU A 205 -12.26 -5.64 1.25
CA LEU A 205 -12.37 -4.25 1.69
C LEU A 205 -13.22 -4.20 2.95
N LEU A 206 -12.63 -3.71 4.04
CA LEU A 206 -13.32 -3.38 5.27
C LEU A 206 -13.61 -1.89 5.35
N GLU A 207 -14.85 -1.56 5.70
CA GLU A 207 -15.29 -0.20 5.96
C GLU A 207 -16.23 -0.15 7.16
N ASN A 208 -15.91 0.71 8.15
CA ASN A 208 -16.71 0.89 9.36
C ASN A 208 -17.08 -0.43 10.05
N GLY A 209 -16.15 -1.38 10.08
CA GLY A 209 -16.32 -2.68 10.72
C GLY A 209 -17.10 -3.73 9.90
N LYS A 210 -17.45 -3.45 8.65
CA LYS A 210 -18.16 -4.37 7.74
C LYS A 210 -17.32 -4.73 6.53
N VAL A 211 -17.61 -5.87 5.91
CA VAL A 211 -17.09 -6.19 4.58
C VAL A 211 -17.90 -5.40 3.54
N LYS A 212 -17.25 -4.43 2.90
CA LYS A 212 -17.85 -3.63 1.83
C LYS A 212 -17.77 -4.33 0.48
N TYR A 213 -16.60 -4.93 0.21
CA TYR A 213 -16.34 -5.62 -1.05
C TYR A 213 -15.40 -6.80 -0.83
N MET A 214 -15.55 -7.84 -1.63
CA MET A 214 -14.64 -8.97 -1.71
C MET A 214 -14.59 -9.48 -3.15
N GLY A 215 -13.40 -9.49 -3.75
CA GLY A 215 -13.21 -9.87 -5.15
C GLY A 215 -11.75 -9.98 -5.56
N SER A 216 -11.46 -9.64 -6.82
CA SER A 216 -10.08 -9.52 -7.29
C SER A 216 -9.36 -8.40 -6.56
N ILE A 217 -8.05 -8.48 -6.44
CA ILE A 217 -7.27 -7.43 -5.76
C ILE A 217 -7.41 -6.09 -6.48
N SER A 218 -7.42 -6.08 -7.82
CA SER A 218 -7.55 -4.88 -8.64
C SER A 218 -8.89 -4.19 -8.40
N ASP A 219 -10.01 -4.94 -8.42
CA ASP A 219 -11.33 -4.37 -8.16
C ASP A 219 -11.48 -3.92 -6.71
N THR A 220 -10.87 -4.62 -5.76
CA THR A 220 -10.89 -4.25 -4.34
C THR A 220 -10.17 -2.92 -4.12
N ILE A 221 -9.00 -2.73 -4.75
CA ILE A 221 -8.25 -1.48 -4.68
C ILE A 221 -9.05 -0.36 -5.38
N ARG A 222 -9.62 -0.63 -6.55
CA ARG A 222 -10.47 0.33 -7.27
C ARG A 222 -11.65 0.77 -6.40
N THR A 223 -12.37 -0.17 -5.77
CA THR A 223 -13.48 0.14 -4.87
C THR A 223 -13.03 0.93 -3.65
N TYR A 224 -11.87 0.63 -3.08
CA TYR A 224 -11.31 1.39 -1.95
C TYR A 224 -11.00 2.83 -2.32
N GLN A 225 -10.55 3.07 -3.54
CA GLN A 225 -10.14 4.38 -4.02
C GLN A 225 -11.28 5.18 -4.65
N SER A 226 -12.30 4.52 -5.20
CA SER A 226 -13.50 5.19 -5.73
C SER A 226 -14.32 5.93 -4.67
N ASP A 227 -14.07 5.64 -3.38
CA ASP A 227 -14.60 6.44 -2.27
C ASP A 227 -13.82 7.76 -2.05
N GLU A 228 -12.64 7.91 -2.63
CA GLU A 228 -12.01 9.21 -2.81
C GLU A 228 -12.71 9.83 -4.02
N ILE A 229 -13.61 10.78 -3.77
CA ILE A 229 -14.35 11.56 -4.77
C ILE A 229 -13.35 11.96 -5.87
N ILE A 230 -13.68 11.68 -7.15
CA ILE A 230 -12.94 12.23 -8.29
C ILE A 230 -12.96 13.75 -8.12
N GLN A 231 -11.87 14.27 -7.63
CA GLN A 231 -11.70 15.68 -7.32
C GLN A 231 -10.82 16.29 -8.41
N ASN A 232 -11.44 16.69 -9.52
CA ASN A 232 -10.74 17.36 -10.62
C ASN A 232 -10.49 18.85 -10.37
N SER A 233 -10.97 19.38 -9.23
CA SER A 233 -10.69 20.75 -8.79
C SER A 233 -10.47 20.81 -7.28
N PHE A 234 -9.65 21.74 -6.85
CA PHE A 234 -9.30 22.01 -5.46
C PHE A 234 -9.30 23.51 -5.22
N GLU A 235 -9.99 23.94 -4.16
CA GLU A 235 -9.90 25.32 -3.64
C GLU A 235 -9.23 25.27 -2.27
N GLY A 236 -8.12 25.96 -2.17
CA GLY A 236 -7.38 26.11 -0.91
C GLY A 236 -8.11 27.07 0.01
N THR A 237 -8.20 26.73 1.28
CA THR A 237 -8.66 27.69 2.30
C THR A 237 -7.63 28.81 2.46
N ASP A 238 -8.10 30.04 2.51
CA ASP A 238 -7.26 31.22 2.66
C ASP A 238 -6.36 31.09 3.88
N GLY A 239 -5.09 30.84 3.62
CA GLY A 239 -4.07 30.66 4.65
C GLY A 239 -3.64 32.01 5.23
N ASN A 240 -4.54 32.75 5.90
CA ASN A 240 -4.24 34.06 6.50
C ASN A 240 -2.96 34.10 7.35
N LYS A 241 -2.46 32.92 7.76
CA LYS A 241 -1.22 32.75 8.53
C LYS A 241 -0.03 32.25 7.70
N GLN A 242 -0.19 31.91 6.41
CA GLN A 242 0.88 31.37 5.59
C GLN A 242 1.44 32.44 4.65
N ILE A 243 2.77 32.43 4.47
CA ILE A 243 3.48 33.34 3.53
C ILE A 243 3.38 32.87 2.09
N LEU A 244 3.01 31.59 1.88
CA LEU A 244 2.84 30.94 0.61
C LEU A 244 1.72 29.90 0.75
N TYR A 245 0.80 29.83 -0.20
CA TYR A 245 -0.24 28.80 -0.22
C TYR A 245 -0.77 28.54 -1.62
N LEU A 246 -1.25 27.31 -1.83
CA LEU A 246 -1.96 26.90 -3.03
C LEU A 246 -3.40 27.39 -2.93
N LYS A 247 -3.79 28.33 -3.83
CA LYS A 247 -5.11 28.96 -3.81
C LYS A 247 -6.18 28.11 -4.48
N LYS A 248 -5.89 27.60 -5.67
CA LYS A 248 -6.77 26.70 -6.42
C LYS A 248 -5.94 25.80 -7.33
N ALA A 249 -6.49 24.70 -7.70
CA ALA A 249 -5.93 23.81 -8.70
C ALA A 249 -7.06 23.08 -9.43
N SER A 250 -6.83 22.75 -10.70
CA SER A 250 -7.76 21.98 -11.52
C SER A 250 -7.05 21.14 -12.55
N VAL A 251 -7.66 20.06 -12.94
CA VAL A 251 -7.28 19.23 -14.08
C VAL A 251 -8.43 19.20 -15.07
N SER A 252 -8.14 19.43 -16.33
CA SER A 252 -9.10 19.47 -17.43
C SER A 252 -8.55 18.74 -18.64
N SER A 253 -9.42 18.41 -19.58
CA SER A 253 -9.06 17.77 -20.84
C SER A 253 -9.40 18.70 -22.00
N SER A 254 -8.71 18.56 -23.12
CA SER A 254 -9.13 19.19 -24.39
C SER A 254 -10.57 18.84 -24.80
N ASP A 255 -11.08 17.71 -24.32
CA ASP A 255 -12.42 17.21 -24.60
C ASP A 255 -13.44 17.51 -23.45
N GLY A 256 -13.15 18.55 -22.68
CA GLY A 256 -14.01 19.01 -21.57
C GLY A 256 -13.75 18.25 -20.26
N ASN A 257 -14.80 17.64 -19.69
CA ASN A 257 -14.70 16.92 -18.42
C ASN A 257 -14.37 15.43 -18.56
N ILE A 258 -14.21 14.94 -19.80
CA ILE A 258 -13.87 13.57 -20.08
C ILE A 258 -12.40 13.52 -20.49
N PHE A 259 -11.64 12.65 -19.86
CA PHE A 259 -10.22 12.49 -20.13
C PHE A 259 -10.02 11.24 -20.96
N TYR A 260 -9.66 11.38 -22.23
CA TYR A 260 -9.24 10.27 -23.06
C TYR A 260 -7.71 10.21 -23.12
N ASN A 261 -7.17 9.04 -23.36
CA ASN A 261 -5.72 8.91 -23.56
C ASN A 261 -5.23 9.63 -24.83
N SER A 262 -6.13 9.88 -25.79
CA SER A 262 -5.89 10.70 -26.99
C SER A 262 -5.99 12.21 -26.75
N SER A 263 -6.43 12.64 -25.57
CA SER A 263 -6.62 14.04 -25.24
C SER A 263 -5.38 14.65 -24.61
N THR A 264 -5.18 15.94 -24.79
CA THR A 264 -4.25 16.73 -23.97
C THR A 264 -4.87 16.96 -22.61
N ILE A 265 -4.14 16.62 -21.55
CA ILE A 265 -4.57 16.84 -20.16
C ILE A 265 -3.89 18.07 -19.63
N LYS A 266 -4.67 19.06 -19.21
CA LYS A 266 -4.20 20.34 -18.72
C LYS A 266 -4.33 20.41 -17.20
N ILE A 267 -3.23 20.74 -16.55
CA ILE A 267 -3.14 20.89 -15.09
C ILE A 267 -2.86 22.35 -14.81
N GLU A 268 -3.79 23.03 -14.16
CA GLU A 268 -3.70 24.44 -13.83
C GLU A 268 -3.74 24.62 -12.32
N PHE A 269 -2.89 25.50 -11.80
CA PHE A 269 -2.97 25.86 -10.39
C PHE A 269 -2.45 27.28 -10.14
N GLU A 270 -2.99 27.90 -9.10
CA GLU A 270 -2.67 29.25 -8.67
C GLU A 270 -2.11 29.22 -7.26
N ILE A 271 -0.97 29.88 -7.07
CA ILE A 271 -0.37 30.11 -5.75
C ILE A 271 -0.37 31.58 -5.41
N CYS A 272 -0.41 31.88 -4.12
CA CYS A 272 -0.23 33.24 -3.59
C CYS A 272 1.05 33.29 -2.75
N VAL A 273 1.95 34.21 -3.10
CA VAL A 273 3.20 34.51 -2.42
C VAL A 273 3.04 35.84 -1.70
N LYS A 274 3.13 35.88 -0.37
CA LYS A 274 2.98 37.11 0.44
C LYS A 274 4.30 37.77 0.80
N LYS A 275 5.40 37.03 0.73
CA LYS A 275 6.76 37.53 0.98
C LYS A 275 7.72 36.89 -0.01
N HIS A 276 8.79 37.63 -0.35
CA HIS A 276 9.88 37.10 -1.15
C HIS A 276 10.41 35.79 -0.56
N ILE A 277 10.50 34.74 -1.37
CA ILE A 277 11.03 33.42 -1.00
C ILE A 277 12.19 33.08 -1.94
N PRO A 278 13.40 32.89 -1.41
CA PRO A 278 14.61 32.78 -2.24
C PRO A 278 14.79 31.40 -2.88
N SER A 279 14.17 30.36 -2.33
CA SER A 279 14.35 28.98 -2.80
C SER A 279 13.04 28.19 -2.76
N LEU A 280 12.25 28.38 -3.81
CA LEU A 280 10.96 27.73 -3.99
C LEU A 280 11.08 26.41 -4.74
N VAL A 281 10.25 25.47 -4.31
CA VAL A 281 9.89 24.25 -5.06
C VAL A 281 8.40 24.34 -5.36
N ILE A 282 8.07 24.37 -6.64
CA ILE A 282 6.68 24.46 -7.11
C ILE A 282 6.50 23.45 -8.21
N GLY A 283 5.60 22.52 -7.99
CA GLY A 283 5.32 21.48 -8.96
C GLY A 283 4.30 20.48 -8.45
N PHE A 284 4.28 19.33 -9.07
CA PHE A 284 3.44 18.23 -8.65
C PHE A 284 4.08 16.87 -8.97
N ASN A 285 3.64 15.87 -8.23
CA ASN A 285 3.92 14.48 -8.52
C ASN A 285 2.66 13.84 -9.11
N LEU A 286 2.82 13.11 -10.20
CA LEU A 286 1.80 12.28 -10.81
C LEU A 286 1.98 10.84 -10.32
N TYR A 287 0.92 10.25 -9.80
CA TYR A 287 0.87 8.87 -9.35
C TYR A 287 -0.19 8.09 -10.12
N SER A 288 0.07 6.79 -10.31
CA SER A 288 -1.01 5.86 -10.61
C SER A 288 -1.91 5.68 -9.40
N ILE A 289 -3.11 5.13 -9.59
CA ILE A 289 -4.02 4.74 -8.52
C ILE A 289 -3.33 3.82 -7.48
N PHE A 290 -2.38 3.00 -7.90
CA PHE A 290 -1.61 2.11 -7.03
C PHE A 290 -0.49 2.82 -6.27
N GLN A 291 -0.49 4.16 -6.25
CA GLN A 291 0.51 5.01 -5.61
C GLN A 291 1.95 4.86 -6.15
N TYR A 292 2.10 4.35 -7.37
CA TYR A 292 3.39 4.39 -8.05
C TYR A 292 3.66 5.79 -8.57
N PRO A 293 4.81 6.39 -8.25
CA PRO A 293 5.21 7.65 -8.86
C PRO A 293 5.48 7.41 -10.34
N LEU A 294 4.80 8.17 -11.20
CA LEU A 294 4.92 8.09 -12.65
C LEU A 294 5.79 9.20 -13.21
N ALA A 295 5.56 10.43 -12.73
CA ALA A 295 6.30 11.59 -13.14
C ALA A 295 6.31 12.65 -12.06
N ARG A 296 7.30 13.55 -12.13
CA ARG A 296 7.33 14.81 -11.41
C ARG A 296 7.50 15.93 -12.43
N ALA A 297 6.78 17.02 -12.26
CA ALA A 297 6.90 18.23 -13.04
C ALA A 297 7.12 19.42 -12.10
N ASP A 298 8.16 20.19 -12.31
CA ASP A 298 8.53 21.34 -11.49
C ASP A 298 8.65 22.60 -12.33
N TYR A 299 8.31 23.73 -11.75
CA TYR A 299 8.53 25.06 -12.32
C TYR A 299 9.99 25.27 -12.75
N ASN A 300 10.92 24.75 -11.96
CA ASN A 300 12.35 24.95 -12.15
C ASN A 300 12.95 24.09 -13.27
N ASP A 301 12.17 23.24 -13.92
CA ASP A 301 12.65 22.38 -15.01
C ASP A 301 13.10 23.20 -16.22
N GLU A 302 12.40 24.30 -16.50
CA GLU A 302 12.76 25.24 -17.57
C GLU A 302 13.36 26.54 -17.06
N ASN A 303 12.97 26.95 -15.86
CA ASN A 303 13.38 28.22 -15.26
C ASN A 303 14.44 28.01 -14.19
N LYS A 304 15.63 28.55 -14.40
CA LYS A 304 16.70 28.57 -13.39
C LYS A 304 16.39 29.46 -12.18
N LYS A 305 15.31 30.27 -12.25
CA LYS A 305 14.88 31.10 -11.13
C LYS A 305 14.20 30.26 -10.07
N THR A 306 14.77 30.24 -8.88
CA THR A 306 14.22 29.57 -7.71
C THR A 306 13.47 30.51 -6.78
N SER A 307 13.45 31.81 -7.05
CA SER A 307 12.83 32.83 -6.21
C SER A 307 11.62 33.45 -6.88
N LEU A 308 10.58 33.75 -6.10
CA LEU A 308 9.42 34.52 -6.54
C LEU A 308 9.20 35.72 -5.60
N GLU A 309 8.80 36.84 -6.20
CA GLU A 309 8.38 38.06 -5.51
C GLU A 309 6.94 37.93 -4.99
N PRO A 310 6.50 38.76 -4.04
CA PRO A 310 5.09 38.79 -3.63
C PRO A 310 4.14 38.97 -4.81
N GLY A 311 3.12 38.15 -4.91
CA GLY A 311 2.14 38.15 -6.00
C GLY A 311 1.34 36.89 -6.11
N SER A 312 0.38 36.84 -7.02
CA SER A 312 -0.35 35.65 -7.42
C SER A 312 0.21 35.13 -8.73
N TYR A 313 0.47 33.83 -8.77
CA TYR A 313 1.08 33.17 -9.93
C TYR A 313 0.19 32.03 -10.39
N HIS A 314 -0.07 31.99 -11.69
CA HIS A 314 -0.83 30.91 -12.33
C HIS A 314 0.10 30.04 -13.17
N PHE A 315 0.04 28.74 -12.95
CA PHE A 315 0.85 27.73 -13.64
C PHE A 315 -0.04 26.84 -14.47
N THR A 316 0.40 26.57 -15.69
CA THR A 316 -0.24 25.65 -16.61
C THR A 316 0.77 24.61 -17.08
N PHE A 317 0.44 23.35 -16.88
CA PHE A 317 1.18 22.20 -17.36
C PHE A 317 0.29 21.38 -18.30
N GLU A 318 0.87 20.81 -19.34
CA GLU A 318 0.16 19.95 -20.27
C GLU A 318 0.83 18.58 -20.34
N ILE A 319 0.01 17.54 -20.19
CA ILE A 319 0.40 16.16 -20.49
C ILE A 319 -0.04 15.88 -21.93
N PRO A 320 0.91 15.58 -22.83
CA PRO A 320 0.59 15.32 -24.24
C PRO A 320 -0.33 14.10 -24.40
N PRO A 321 -1.09 14.02 -25.51
CA PRO A 321 -1.82 12.84 -25.88
C PRO A 321 -0.95 11.58 -25.87
N TYR A 322 -1.55 10.43 -25.56
CA TYR A 322 -0.92 9.12 -25.51
C TYR A 322 0.23 8.96 -24.50
N THR A 323 0.35 9.90 -23.56
CA THR A 323 1.32 9.81 -22.46
C THR A 323 0.81 8.91 -21.33
N LEU A 324 -0.49 8.96 -21.06
CA LEU A 324 -1.15 8.15 -20.03
C LEU A 324 -2.01 7.08 -20.66
N SER A 325 -1.93 5.87 -20.13
CA SER A 325 -2.85 4.78 -20.48
C SER A 325 -4.23 5.00 -19.84
N ASN A 326 -5.22 4.19 -20.21
CA ASN A 326 -6.49 4.16 -19.47
C ASN A 326 -6.26 3.76 -18.01
N GLY A 327 -6.92 4.46 -17.10
CA GLY A 327 -6.79 4.24 -15.66
C GLY A 327 -6.98 5.50 -14.83
N GLU A 328 -6.95 5.33 -13.53
CA GLU A 328 -7.09 6.42 -12.59
C GLU A 328 -5.71 6.96 -12.17
N TYR A 329 -5.64 8.28 -12.08
CA TYR A 329 -4.41 9.01 -11.77
C TYR A 329 -4.63 10.01 -10.65
N LYS A 330 -3.56 10.27 -9.91
CA LYS A 330 -3.55 11.20 -8.80
C LYS A 330 -2.43 12.20 -8.97
N ILE A 331 -2.76 13.48 -8.83
CA ILE A 331 -1.80 14.58 -8.78
C ILE A 331 -1.68 15.03 -7.34
N VAL A 332 -0.46 15.12 -6.84
CA VAL A 332 -0.15 15.66 -5.51
C VAL A 332 0.72 16.88 -5.70
N PHE A 333 0.21 18.06 -5.33
CA PHE A 333 0.94 19.30 -5.45
C PHE A 333 2.01 19.42 -4.37
N ASP A 334 3.16 19.96 -4.77
CA ASP A 334 4.30 20.20 -3.91
C ASP A 334 4.68 21.69 -4.04
N VAL A 335 4.28 22.47 -3.04
CA VAL A 335 4.61 23.88 -2.93
C VAL A 335 5.36 24.07 -1.62
N ALA A 336 6.66 24.31 -1.71
CA ALA A 336 7.55 24.30 -0.56
C ALA A 336 8.68 25.34 -0.68
N GLU A 337 9.21 25.75 0.43
CA GLU A 337 10.51 26.38 0.54
C GLU A 337 11.56 25.30 0.82
N ARG A 338 12.57 25.21 -0.05
CA ARG A 338 13.54 24.11 -0.03
C ARG A 338 14.26 24.03 1.32
N ASN A 339 14.22 22.83 1.94
CA ASN A 339 14.80 22.54 3.24
C ASN A 339 14.24 23.35 4.43
N VAL A 340 13.15 24.08 4.25
CA VAL A 340 12.55 24.92 5.31
C VAL A 340 11.15 24.41 5.63
N LYS A 341 10.21 24.49 4.67
CA LYS A 341 8.80 24.16 4.96
C LYS A 341 8.04 23.77 3.71
N CYS A 342 7.21 22.74 3.82
CA CYS A 342 6.17 22.41 2.85
C CYS A 342 4.86 23.14 3.22
N TYR A 343 4.25 23.80 2.26
CA TYR A 343 3.01 24.57 2.41
C TYR A 343 1.78 23.82 1.92
N THR A 344 1.97 22.78 1.12
CA THR A 344 0.90 21.86 0.71
C THR A 344 0.67 20.77 1.75
N THR A 345 -0.53 20.23 1.76
CA THR A 345 -0.94 19.15 2.68
C THR A 345 -1.37 17.92 1.89
N LYS A 346 -1.62 16.81 2.57
CA LYS A 346 -2.20 15.61 1.94
C LYS A 346 -3.54 15.85 1.24
N LYS A 347 -4.22 16.95 1.53
CA LYS A 347 -5.46 17.38 0.87
C LYS A 347 -5.24 18.16 -0.43
N SER A 348 -4.02 18.64 -0.67
CA SER A 348 -3.64 19.37 -1.89
C SER A 348 -3.39 18.38 -3.03
N GLN A 349 -4.44 17.72 -3.49
CA GLN A 349 -4.40 16.67 -4.50
C GLN A 349 -5.61 16.73 -5.42
N LEU A 350 -5.42 16.23 -6.64
CA LEU A 350 -6.48 16.03 -7.63
C LEU A 350 -6.48 14.56 -8.05
N THR A 351 -7.65 14.07 -8.47
CA THR A 351 -7.81 12.73 -9.04
C THR A 351 -8.62 12.82 -10.32
N PHE A 352 -8.24 12.07 -11.33
CA PHE A 352 -8.95 11.99 -12.60
C PHE A 352 -8.81 10.61 -13.22
N ASN A 353 -9.75 10.24 -14.08
CA ASN A 353 -9.78 8.95 -14.74
C ASN A 353 -9.63 9.12 -16.24
N VAL A 354 -8.61 8.48 -16.83
CA VAL A 354 -8.34 8.47 -18.27
C VAL A 354 -9.01 7.27 -18.89
N LEU A 355 -9.86 7.52 -19.89
CA LEU A 355 -10.56 6.51 -20.67
C LEU A 355 -9.82 6.24 -21.98
N GLN A 356 -10.10 5.09 -22.58
CA GLN A 356 -9.57 4.77 -23.90
C GLN A 356 -10.34 5.59 -24.96
N GLY A 357 -9.61 6.33 -25.80
CA GLY A 357 -10.18 7.04 -26.95
C GLY A 357 -10.43 6.10 -28.12
N GLU A 358 -11.30 6.52 -29.06
CA GLU A 358 -11.70 5.71 -30.22
C GLU A 358 -10.56 5.46 -31.21
N ASP A 359 -9.54 6.33 -31.27
CA ASP A 359 -8.45 6.30 -32.26
C ASP A 359 -7.19 5.53 -31.78
N CYS A 360 -7.30 4.70 -30.77
CA CYS A 360 -6.15 3.96 -30.27
C CYS A 360 -5.76 2.79 -31.17
N PHE A 361 -4.87 3.04 -32.11
CA PHE A 361 -4.16 1.99 -32.83
C PHE A 361 -3.29 1.18 -31.85
N GLY A 362 -3.75 0.01 -31.49
CA GLY A 362 -2.93 -1.17 -31.20
C GLY A 362 -2.14 -1.24 -29.89
N ASN A 363 -2.00 -0.18 -29.11
CA ASN A 363 -1.30 -0.24 -27.83
C ASN A 363 -2.28 -0.26 -26.64
N VAL A 364 -3.18 -1.21 -26.65
CA VAL A 364 -3.92 -1.59 -25.45
C VAL A 364 -2.92 -2.27 -24.54
N PHE A 365 -2.38 -1.52 -23.57
CA PHE A 365 -1.81 -2.17 -22.41
C PHE A 365 -2.97 -2.89 -21.74
N ALA A 366 -2.98 -4.22 -21.84
CA ALA A 366 -3.95 -5.04 -21.15
C ALA A 366 -4.00 -4.59 -19.67
N GLU A 367 -5.21 -4.54 -19.11
CA GLU A 367 -5.46 -4.10 -17.72
C GLU A 367 -4.56 -4.79 -16.67
N ASP A 368 -3.95 -5.90 -17.04
CA ASP A 368 -3.12 -6.75 -16.18
C ASP A 368 -1.59 -6.51 -16.30
N ILE A 369 -1.13 -5.60 -17.15
CA ILE A 369 0.30 -5.32 -17.25
C ILE A 369 0.63 -4.19 -16.26
N PRO A 370 1.34 -4.49 -15.14
CA PRO A 370 1.79 -3.44 -14.24
C PRO A 370 2.72 -2.50 -15.04
N ILE A 371 2.42 -1.20 -15.00
CA ILE A 371 3.24 -0.17 -15.64
C ILE A 371 4.65 -0.28 -15.06
N LYS A 372 5.57 -0.88 -15.79
CA LYS A 372 6.96 -1.12 -15.38
C LYS A 372 7.90 0.02 -15.73
N SER A 373 7.46 0.96 -16.57
CA SER A 373 8.29 2.06 -17.05
C SER A 373 7.95 3.36 -16.32
N SER A 374 8.99 4.03 -15.85
CA SER A 374 8.89 5.45 -15.53
C SER A 374 8.61 6.20 -16.83
N LEU A 375 7.60 7.06 -16.83
CA LEU A 375 7.32 7.94 -17.98
C LEU A 375 8.52 8.86 -18.19
N ILE A 376 9.02 8.91 -19.43
CA ILE A 376 9.99 9.93 -19.83
C ILE A 376 9.21 11.22 -19.98
N ARG A 377 9.54 12.18 -19.15
CA ARG A 377 8.87 13.48 -19.13
C ARG A 377 9.44 14.40 -20.19
N GLU A 378 8.58 14.86 -21.13
CA GLU A 378 8.83 16.07 -21.90
C GLU A 378 8.37 17.31 -21.12
N ASN A 379 8.66 18.49 -21.62
CA ASN A 379 8.29 19.75 -20.99
C ASN A 379 6.78 19.95 -20.97
N TRP A 380 6.15 19.73 -19.82
CA TRP A 380 4.71 19.89 -19.63
C TRP A 380 4.30 21.31 -19.23
N LEU A 381 5.24 22.13 -18.72
CA LEU A 381 4.96 23.53 -18.40
C LEU A 381 4.86 24.35 -19.70
N LYS A 382 3.70 24.97 -19.98
CA LYS A 382 3.45 25.74 -21.19
C LYS A 382 3.36 27.25 -20.94
N GLU A 383 2.84 27.67 -19.81
CA GLU A 383 2.60 29.08 -19.53
C GLU A 383 2.65 29.42 -18.04
N ILE A 384 3.15 30.64 -17.74
CA ILE A 384 3.08 31.27 -16.42
C ILE A 384 2.51 32.67 -16.61
N LYS A 385 1.44 32.99 -15.89
CA LYS A 385 0.86 34.33 -15.82
C LYS A 385 1.02 34.89 -14.42
N THR A 386 1.50 36.12 -14.33
CA THR A 386 1.59 36.89 -13.09
C THR A 386 0.52 37.95 -13.10
N TYR A 387 -0.24 38.12 -12.05
CA TYR A 387 -1.33 39.07 -11.88
C TYR A 387 -1.03 40.04 -10.77
#